data_ad4425e2643b51fb77d016e1e94b7489
#
_entry.id   ad4425e2643b51fb77d016e1e94b7489
#
_cell.length_a   1.000
_cell.length_b   1.000
_cell.length_c   1.000
_cell.angle_alpha   90.00
_cell.angle_beta   90.00
_cell.angle_gamma   90.00
#
_symmetry.space_group_name_H-M   'P 1'
#
loop_
_entity.id
_entity.type
_entity.pdbx_description
1 polymer ?
#
loop_
_entity_poly.entity_id
_entity_poly.type
_entity_poly.pdbx_seq_one_letter_code
_entity_poly.pdbx_strand_id
1 'polypeptide(L)'
;MWADWPTLEAAARAVGPESDFIFHLGHVGSTLLARLLGRHRRVFALREPALLRSAAALRAEAGFSDALLVMLKLYARVWRPGQRSLVKATSFVADLGSEALDRFPSAKAILMVTAPHVFIATLLAGEANRAELPKVTPVRIGRLSRRLGEPVFSAAASEGEMAAAGWACEMCALADIAIRFPDRTLWLDFDRLLADAPFGLLKVARHLDPGFGAGDVAIMLSGPEIGQYSKAPEKAFDAVHRHEVIGEAMHRHGQEIQRGLAWLDAAGKAHPAIARASQVAAAAGRAFSLDRQAGRG
;
A
#
# COMPACT_ATOMS: atom_id res chain seq x y z
N MET A 1 11.16 26.12 -15.28
CA MET A 1 12.36 26.46 -14.48
C MET A 1 12.88 25.17 -13.88
N TRP A 2 14.16 24.84 -14.06
CA TRP A 2 14.84 23.68 -13.46
C TRP A 2 15.64 24.18 -12.28
N ALA A 3 15.63 23.46 -11.15
CA ALA A 3 16.51 23.70 -10.02
C ALA A 3 17.72 22.76 -10.13
N ASP A 4 18.90 23.23 -9.79
CA ASP A 4 20.09 22.40 -9.64
C ASP A 4 20.09 21.63 -8.33
N TRP A 5 20.96 20.67 -8.20
CA TRP A 5 21.04 19.81 -7.02
C TRP A 5 21.33 20.59 -5.71
N PRO A 6 22.28 21.53 -5.64
CA PRO A 6 22.51 22.36 -4.45
C PRO A 6 21.26 23.13 -3.99
N THR A 7 20.47 23.65 -4.92
CA THR A 7 19.21 24.34 -4.63
C THR A 7 18.20 23.38 -4.00
N LEU A 8 18.06 22.15 -4.54
CA LEU A 8 17.16 21.12 -3.99
C LEU A 8 17.59 20.70 -2.58
N GLU A 9 18.89 20.51 -2.35
CA GLU A 9 19.43 20.20 -1.01
C GLU A 9 19.16 21.32 -0.01
N ALA A 10 19.41 22.57 -0.39
CA ALA A 10 19.15 23.73 0.46
C ALA A 10 17.65 23.82 0.83
N ALA A 11 16.76 23.61 -0.15
CA ALA A 11 15.32 23.57 0.07
C ALA A 11 14.93 22.41 0.99
N ALA A 12 15.49 21.22 0.81
CA ALA A 12 15.23 20.05 1.64
C ALA A 12 15.68 20.25 3.10
N ARG A 13 16.84 20.87 3.32
CA ARG A 13 17.35 21.22 4.67
C ARG A 13 16.42 22.18 5.41
N ALA A 14 15.71 23.05 4.70
CA ALA A 14 14.75 23.98 5.29
C ALA A 14 13.42 23.31 5.71
N VAL A 15 13.15 22.06 5.28
CA VAL A 15 11.94 21.34 5.66
C VAL A 15 12.15 20.62 6.99
N GLY A 16 11.48 21.10 8.06
CA GLY A 16 11.53 20.49 9.39
C GLY A 16 10.66 19.24 9.56
N PRO A 17 9.40 19.20 9.05
CA PRO A 17 8.49 18.07 9.21
C PRO A 17 8.99 16.79 8.54
N GLU A 18 8.36 15.68 8.92
CA GLU A 18 8.48 14.36 8.28
C GLU A 18 7.16 13.98 7.59
N SER A 19 7.23 13.11 6.60
CA SER A 19 6.03 12.55 5.97
C SER A 19 5.65 11.24 6.61
N ASP A 20 4.34 11.00 6.75
CA ASP A 20 3.80 9.66 6.94
C ASP A 20 3.57 8.97 5.59
N PHE A 21 3.35 7.65 5.60
CA PHE A 21 3.29 6.87 4.37
C PHE A 21 2.07 5.95 4.30
N ILE A 22 1.59 5.71 3.08
CA ILE A 22 0.70 4.59 2.74
C ILE A 22 1.46 3.71 1.75
N PHE A 23 1.84 2.51 2.19
CA PHE A 23 2.34 1.43 1.34
C PHE A 23 1.25 0.39 1.12
N HIS A 24 1.23 -0.27 -0.03
CA HIS A 24 0.11 -1.14 -0.38
C HIS A 24 0.45 -2.16 -1.47
N LEU A 25 -0.33 -3.24 -1.54
CA LEU A 25 -0.19 -4.30 -2.55
C LEU A 25 -0.51 -3.86 -3.99
N GLY A 26 -1.23 -2.75 -4.17
CA GLY A 26 -1.92 -2.40 -5.41
C GLY A 26 -3.38 -2.87 -5.38
N HIS A 27 -4.28 -2.14 -6.05
CA HIS A 27 -5.70 -2.46 -6.16
C HIS A 27 -6.47 -2.66 -4.83
N VAL A 28 -5.98 -2.07 -3.75
CA VAL A 28 -6.51 -2.17 -2.38
C VAL A 28 -7.03 -0.84 -1.86
N GLY A 29 -7.61 0.00 -2.70
CA GLY A 29 -8.26 1.24 -2.29
C GLY A 29 -7.36 2.31 -1.67
N SER A 30 -6.04 2.22 -1.82
CA SER A 30 -5.09 3.18 -1.25
C SER A 30 -5.31 4.62 -1.73
N THR A 31 -5.80 4.79 -2.97
CA THR A 31 -6.18 6.11 -3.49
C THR A 31 -7.42 6.65 -2.80
N LEU A 32 -8.40 5.80 -2.51
CA LEU A 32 -9.57 6.17 -1.71
C LEU A 32 -9.15 6.64 -0.32
N LEU A 33 -8.37 5.84 0.39
CA LEU A 33 -7.88 6.20 1.73
C LEU A 33 -7.13 7.54 1.72
N ALA A 34 -6.20 7.75 0.77
CA ALA A 34 -5.45 9.00 0.66
C ALA A 34 -6.36 10.21 0.36
N ARG A 35 -7.42 10.02 -0.43
CA ARG A 35 -8.41 11.07 -0.70
C ARG A 35 -9.22 11.40 0.55
N LEU A 36 -9.73 10.40 1.26
CA LEU A 36 -10.51 10.60 2.47
C LEU A 36 -9.70 11.33 3.55
N LEU A 37 -8.48 10.87 3.84
CA LEU A 37 -7.59 11.53 4.80
C LEU A 37 -7.24 12.96 4.36
N GLY A 38 -6.96 13.17 3.07
CA GLY A 38 -6.60 14.47 2.49
C GLY A 38 -7.74 15.51 2.47
N ARG A 39 -9.00 15.12 2.77
CA ARG A 39 -10.09 16.09 2.98
C ARG A 39 -9.92 16.87 4.28
N HIS A 40 -9.23 16.28 5.25
CA HIS A 40 -9.01 16.96 6.51
C HIS A 40 -7.86 17.97 6.39
N ARG A 41 -8.08 19.20 6.88
CA ARG A 41 -7.13 20.33 6.76
C ARG A 41 -5.75 20.06 7.36
N ARG A 42 -5.64 19.12 8.32
CA ARG A 42 -4.36 18.70 8.95
C ARG A 42 -3.57 17.69 8.11
N VAL A 43 -4.10 17.20 6.99
CA VAL A 43 -3.43 16.22 6.14
C VAL A 43 -3.19 16.80 4.76
N PHE A 44 -1.95 16.74 4.28
CA PHE A 44 -1.58 17.03 2.90
C PHE A 44 -1.20 15.73 2.21
N ALA A 45 -2.12 15.15 1.43
CA ALA A 45 -1.94 13.87 0.80
C ALA A 45 -1.29 14.00 -0.59
N LEU A 46 -0.06 13.52 -0.71
CA LEU A 46 0.65 13.32 -1.98
C LEU A 46 0.35 11.92 -2.52
N ARG A 47 -0.13 11.85 -3.75
CA ARG A 47 -0.55 10.57 -4.34
C ARG A 47 0.39 10.15 -5.46
N GLU A 48 1.09 9.04 -5.25
CA GLU A 48 2.00 8.40 -6.22
C GLU A 48 3.01 9.36 -6.87
N PRO A 49 3.82 10.10 -6.07
CA PRO A 49 4.82 10.97 -6.67
C PRO A 49 5.76 10.15 -7.55
N ALA A 50 5.87 10.55 -8.83
CA ALA A 50 6.54 9.75 -9.86
C ALA A 50 8.02 9.44 -9.55
N LEU A 51 8.73 10.37 -8.89
CA LEU A 51 10.12 10.20 -8.51
C LEU A 51 10.38 9.02 -7.57
N LEU A 52 9.39 8.59 -6.75
CA LEU A 52 9.55 7.39 -5.91
C LEU A 52 9.78 6.12 -6.74
N ARG A 53 9.13 6.00 -7.90
CA ARG A 53 9.34 4.86 -8.79
C ARG A 53 10.75 4.88 -9.40
N SER A 54 11.21 6.06 -9.82
CA SER A 54 12.59 6.23 -10.30
C SER A 54 13.60 5.94 -9.20
N ALA A 55 13.36 6.41 -7.98
CA ALA A 55 14.21 6.12 -6.83
C ALA A 55 14.29 4.61 -6.55
N ALA A 56 13.17 3.88 -6.60
CA ALA A 56 13.20 2.43 -6.40
C ALA A 56 14.02 1.69 -7.46
N ALA A 57 14.03 2.19 -8.70
CA ALA A 57 14.85 1.62 -9.77
C ALA A 57 16.35 1.91 -9.60
N LEU A 58 16.70 3.05 -9.01
CA LEU A 58 18.08 3.53 -8.82
C LEU A 58 18.68 3.16 -7.45
N ARG A 59 18.03 2.28 -6.70
CA ARG A 59 18.41 1.95 -5.30
C ARG A 59 19.85 1.43 -5.14
N ALA A 60 20.41 0.80 -6.17
CA ALA A 60 21.79 0.28 -6.16
C ALA A 60 22.85 1.31 -6.56
N GLU A 61 22.46 2.50 -7.00
CA GLU A 61 23.37 3.51 -7.50
C GLU A 61 24.08 4.26 -6.36
N ALA A 62 25.31 4.68 -6.61
CA ALA A 62 26.06 5.53 -5.69
C ALA A 62 25.34 6.86 -5.46
N GLY A 63 25.31 7.35 -4.22
CA GLY A 63 24.61 8.58 -3.85
C GLY A 63 23.07 8.45 -3.73
N PHE A 64 22.51 7.26 -3.98
CA PHE A 64 21.07 7.02 -3.86
C PHE A 64 20.52 7.44 -2.50
N SER A 65 21.23 7.13 -1.42
CA SER A 65 20.82 7.40 -0.06
C SER A 65 20.56 8.88 0.21
N ASP A 66 21.43 9.75 -0.28
CA ASP A 66 21.32 11.21 -0.11
C ASP A 66 20.22 11.77 -1.01
N ALA A 67 20.14 11.28 -2.25
CA ALA A 67 19.07 11.66 -3.17
C ALA A 67 17.68 11.27 -2.62
N LEU A 68 17.55 10.09 -2.03
CA LEU A 68 16.32 9.66 -1.36
C LEU A 68 15.95 10.59 -0.21
N LEU A 69 16.91 10.95 0.65
CA LEU A 69 16.66 11.87 1.77
C LEU A 69 16.17 13.24 1.29
N VAL A 70 16.84 13.83 0.29
CA VAL A 70 16.43 15.11 -0.30
C VAL A 70 15.01 15.03 -0.83
N MET A 71 14.70 13.99 -1.59
CA MET A 71 13.37 13.78 -2.15
C MET A 71 12.30 13.62 -1.06
N LEU A 72 12.54 12.79 -0.05
CA LEU A 72 11.60 12.58 1.06
C LEU A 72 11.36 13.87 1.84
N LYS A 73 12.41 14.67 2.12
CA LYS A 73 12.29 15.98 2.75
C LYS A 73 11.45 16.94 1.93
N LEU A 74 11.64 17.00 0.61
CA LEU A 74 10.81 17.84 -0.26
C LEU A 74 9.33 17.41 -0.27
N TYR A 75 9.04 16.10 -0.17
CA TYR A 75 7.66 15.60 -0.02
C TYR A 75 7.06 15.89 1.35
N ALA A 76 7.89 16.08 2.38
CA ALA A 76 7.43 16.44 3.72
C ALA A 76 7.00 17.91 3.85
N ARG A 77 7.24 18.73 2.81
CA ARG A 77 6.79 20.13 2.80
C ARG A 77 5.27 20.21 2.90
N VAL A 78 4.81 21.04 3.80
CA VAL A 78 3.40 21.35 4.02
C VAL A 78 3.13 22.83 3.80
N TRP A 79 1.87 23.21 3.59
CA TRP A 79 1.48 24.59 3.22
C TRP A 79 0.74 25.32 4.33
N ARG A 80 0.40 24.63 5.42
CA ARG A 80 -0.34 25.20 6.56
C ARG A 80 0.28 24.74 7.87
N PRO A 81 0.32 25.61 8.90
CA PRO A 81 0.71 25.21 10.24
C PRO A 81 -0.11 24.04 10.77
N GLY A 82 0.52 23.08 11.43
CA GLY A 82 -0.13 21.89 11.98
C GLY A 82 -0.57 20.86 10.94
N GLN A 83 -0.21 21.04 9.68
CA GLN A 83 -0.47 20.05 8.61
C GLN A 83 0.62 18.98 8.63
N ARG A 84 0.25 17.74 8.33
CA ARG A 84 1.15 16.59 8.12
C ARG A 84 1.15 16.19 6.65
N SER A 85 2.32 15.89 6.12
CA SER A 85 2.44 15.29 4.80
C SER A 85 2.16 13.79 4.89
N LEU A 86 1.34 13.27 3.98
CA LEU A 86 1.03 11.85 3.85
C LEU A 86 1.35 11.41 2.40
N VAL A 87 2.39 10.63 2.23
CA VAL A 87 2.80 10.13 0.92
C VAL A 87 2.15 8.78 0.65
N LYS A 88 1.18 8.75 -0.24
CA LYS A 88 0.67 7.49 -0.79
C LYS A 88 1.61 7.03 -1.90
N ALA A 89 2.40 6.01 -1.60
CA ALA A 89 3.35 5.42 -2.54
C ALA A 89 2.64 4.61 -3.63
N THR A 90 3.32 4.30 -4.72
CA THR A 90 2.84 3.27 -5.66
C THR A 90 3.26 1.88 -5.16
N SER A 91 2.55 0.81 -5.54
CA SER A 91 2.85 -0.56 -5.08
C SER A 91 4.27 -1.03 -5.41
N PHE A 92 4.88 -0.50 -6.45
CA PHE A 92 6.25 -0.87 -6.85
C PHE A 92 7.38 -0.30 -5.97
N VAL A 93 7.08 0.53 -4.98
CA VAL A 93 8.10 1.20 -4.15
C VAL A 93 8.07 0.78 -2.68
N ALA A 94 7.35 -0.28 -2.34
CA ALA A 94 7.34 -0.81 -0.98
C ALA A 94 8.75 -1.21 -0.50
N ASP A 95 9.67 -1.55 -1.42
CA ASP A 95 11.08 -1.82 -1.11
C ASP A 95 11.81 -0.64 -0.46
N LEU A 96 11.36 0.59 -0.70
CA LEU A 96 11.91 1.81 -0.08
C LEU A 96 11.32 2.11 1.30
N GLY A 97 10.32 1.35 1.74
CA GLY A 97 9.56 1.67 2.95
C GLY A 97 10.41 1.66 4.22
N SER A 98 11.27 0.65 4.37
CA SER A 98 12.18 0.58 5.52
C SER A 98 13.19 1.74 5.52
N GLU A 99 13.75 2.08 4.36
CA GLU A 99 14.68 3.20 4.24
C GLU A 99 14.01 4.55 4.51
N ALA A 100 12.76 4.73 4.05
CA ALA A 100 11.99 5.94 4.33
C ALA A 100 11.71 6.11 5.82
N LEU A 101 11.33 5.04 6.53
CA LEU A 101 11.08 5.07 7.97
C LEU A 101 12.38 5.22 8.79
N ASP A 102 13.51 4.71 8.32
CA ASP A 102 14.82 4.96 8.95
C ASP A 102 15.20 6.45 8.89
N ARG A 103 14.96 7.08 7.73
CA ARG A 103 15.28 8.51 7.53
C ARG A 103 14.34 9.44 8.28
N PHE A 104 13.13 9.00 8.58
CA PHE A 104 12.09 9.74 9.27
C PHE A 104 11.69 9.01 10.57
N PRO A 105 12.39 9.25 11.70
CA PRO A 105 12.15 8.52 12.94
C PRO A 105 10.76 8.68 13.54
N SER A 106 10.07 9.80 13.30
CA SER A 106 8.71 10.05 13.78
C SER A 106 7.61 9.63 12.78
N ALA A 107 8.00 9.26 11.55
CA ALA A 107 7.07 8.88 10.51
C ALA A 107 6.34 7.57 10.84
N LYS A 108 5.08 7.51 10.47
CA LYS A 108 4.22 6.34 10.57
C LYS A 108 3.80 5.83 9.20
N ALA A 109 3.50 4.56 9.11
CA ALA A 109 3.07 3.95 7.86
C ALA A 109 1.78 3.15 8.03
N ILE A 110 0.93 3.24 7.01
CA ILE A 110 -0.26 2.40 6.84
C ILE A 110 0.07 1.38 5.76
N LEU A 111 -0.08 0.11 6.08
CA LEU A 111 0.21 -1.02 5.20
C LEU A 111 -1.11 -1.61 4.72
N MET A 112 -1.52 -1.27 3.49
CA MET A 112 -2.82 -1.68 2.97
C MET A 112 -2.74 -2.99 2.22
N VAL A 113 -3.57 -3.92 2.63
CA VAL A 113 -3.60 -5.30 2.12
C VAL A 113 -5.01 -5.77 1.78
N THR A 114 -5.09 -6.92 1.16
CA THR A 114 -6.29 -7.77 1.02
C THR A 114 -5.84 -9.23 0.94
N ALA A 115 -6.75 -10.15 1.20
CA ALA A 115 -6.49 -11.59 1.12
C ALA A 115 -6.01 -11.98 -0.31
N PRO A 116 -5.13 -13.00 -0.44
CA PRO A 116 -4.54 -13.36 -1.73
C PRO A 116 -5.59 -13.75 -2.78
N HIS A 117 -6.62 -14.51 -2.43
CA HIS A 117 -7.69 -14.86 -3.36
C HIS A 117 -8.47 -13.64 -3.87
N VAL A 118 -8.72 -12.65 -3.01
CA VAL A 118 -9.38 -11.39 -3.37
C VAL A 118 -8.48 -10.55 -4.29
N PHE A 119 -7.18 -10.50 -4.00
CA PHE A 119 -6.22 -9.79 -4.83
C PHE A 119 -6.13 -10.38 -6.24
N ILE A 120 -6.00 -11.71 -6.35
CA ILE A 120 -5.98 -12.42 -7.63
C ILE A 120 -7.29 -12.18 -8.39
N ALA A 121 -8.45 -12.37 -7.74
CA ALA A 121 -9.74 -12.08 -8.34
C ALA A 121 -9.86 -10.62 -8.84
N THR A 122 -9.38 -9.66 -8.06
CA THR A 122 -9.39 -8.22 -8.44
C THR A 122 -8.59 -7.96 -9.72
N LEU A 123 -7.44 -8.61 -9.87
CA LEU A 123 -6.62 -8.45 -11.08
C LEU A 123 -7.27 -9.14 -12.29
N LEU A 124 -7.83 -10.32 -12.08
CA LEU A 124 -8.47 -11.10 -13.16
C LEU A 124 -9.82 -10.51 -13.62
N ALA A 125 -10.51 -9.75 -12.75
CA ALA A 125 -11.74 -9.06 -13.11
C ALA A 125 -11.56 -8.01 -14.21
N GLY A 126 -10.39 -7.40 -14.34
CA GLY A 126 -10.11 -6.30 -15.27
C GLY A 126 -9.25 -6.74 -16.44
N GLU A 127 -9.72 -6.59 -17.67
CA GLU A 127 -8.97 -6.94 -18.89
C GLU A 127 -7.62 -6.19 -18.96
N ALA A 128 -7.62 -4.88 -18.68
CA ALA A 128 -6.40 -4.08 -18.67
C ALA A 128 -5.38 -4.59 -17.63
N ASN A 129 -5.86 -5.01 -16.45
CA ASN A 129 -4.99 -5.58 -15.41
C ASN A 129 -4.39 -6.91 -15.88
N ARG A 130 -5.19 -7.79 -16.49
CA ARG A 130 -4.70 -9.07 -17.04
C ARG A 130 -3.64 -8.86 -18.10
N ALA A 131 -3.88 -7.93 -19.04
CA ALA A 131 -2.91 -7.58 -20.09
C ALA A 131 -1.58 -6.99 -19.55
N GLU A 132 -1.59 -6.45 -18.34
CA GLU A 132 -0.40 -5.92 -17.68
C GLU A 132 0.41 -7.01 -16.95
N LEU A 133 -0.22 -8.10 -16.50
CA LEU A 133 0.43 -9.15 -15.71
C LEU A 133 1.73 -9.67 -16.34
N PRO A 134 1.77 -10.09 -17.62
CA PRO A 134 3.01 -10.58 -18.21
C PRO A 134 4.13 -9.56 -18.25
N LYS A 135 3.80 -8.27 -18.32
CA LYS A 135 4.79 -7.17 -18.41
C LYS A 135 5.43 -6.89 -17.06
N VAL A 136 4.66 -6.97 -15.97
CA VAL A 136 5.13 -6.60 -14.62
C VAL A 136 5.67 -7.78 -13.83
N THR A 137 5.27 -9.01 -14.15
CA THR A 137 5.65 -10.21 -13.42
C THR A 137 7.17 -10.44 -13.39
N PRO A 138 7.93 -10.30 -14.49
CA PRO A 138 9.38 -10.47 -14.44
C PRO A 138 10.07 -9.50 -13.46
N VAL A 139 9.63 -8.25 -13.42
CA VAL A 139 10.15 -7.24 -12.48
C VAL A 139 9.81 -7.62 -11.03
N ARG A 140 8.60 -8.09 -10.77
CA ARG A 140 8.17 -8.52 -9.42
C ARG A 140 8.91 -9.77 -8.96
N ILE A 141 9.05 -10.77 -9.82
CA ILE A 141 9.86 -11.98 -9.51
C ILE A 141 11.32 -11.58 -9.23
N GLY A 142 11.93 -10.71 -10.03
CA GLY A 142 13.27 -10.23 -9.80
C GLY A 142 13.43 -9.46 -8.48
N ARG A 143 12.45 -8.64 -8.09
CA ARG A 143 12.42 -7.96 -6.79
C ARG A 143 12.28 -8.95 -5.64
N LEU A 144 11.39 -9.92 -5.77
CA LEU A 144 11.17 -10.97 -4.78
C LEU A 144 12.42 -11.82 -4.59
N SER A 145 13.05 -12.29 -5.68
CA SER A 145 14.28 -13.09 -5.65
C SER A 145 15.43 -12.33 -4.96
N ARG A 146 15.62 -11.05 -5.29
CA ARG A 146 16.64 -10.22 -4.59
C ARG A 146 16.38 -10.10 -3.10
N ARG A 147 15.11 -10.00 -2.68
CA ARG A 147 14.71 -9.92 -1.27
C ARG A 147 14.95 -11.24 -0.53
N LEU A 148 14.69 -12.37 -1.19
CA LEU A 148 14.90 -13.70 -0.62
C LEU A 148 16.38 -14.10 -0.60
N GLY A 149 17.25 -13.44 -1.37
CA GLY A 149 18.64 -13.82 -1.55
C GLY A 149 18.85 -15.01 -2.48
N GLU A 150 17.78 -15.51 -3.11
CA GLU A 150 17.78 -16.68 -3.98
C GLU A 150 16.69 -16.56 -5.06
N PRO A 151 16.84 -17.23 -6.21
CA PRO A 151 15.82 -17.24 -7.24
C PRO A 151 14.50 -17.83 -6.73
N VAL A 152 13.39 -17.22 -7.09
CA VAL A 152 12.08 -17.86 -6.90
C VAL A 152 11.98 -19.06 -7.84
N PHE A 153 11.64 -20.24 -7.29
CA PHE A 153 11.78 -21.55 -7.90
C PHE A 153 10.92 -21.78 -9.16
N SER A 154 9.91 -20.98 -9.41
CA SER A 154 8.98 -21.20 -10.53
C SER A 154 8.73 -19.92 -11.29
N ALA A 155 8.81 -20.00 -12.60
CA ALA A 155 8.24 -18.99 -13.47
C ALA A 155 6.71 -19.07 -13.34
N ALA A 156 6.08 -17.98 -12.94
CA ALA A 156 4.63 -17.87 -12.95
C ALA A 156 4.13 -17.88 -14.42
N ALA A 157 3.44 -18.94 -14.82
CA ALA A 157 3.07 -19.17 -16.22
C ALA A 157 1.62 -18.78 -16.53
N SER A 158 0.70 -18.91 -15.58
CA SER A 158 -0.71 -18.54 -15.74
C SER A 158 -1.02 -17.14 -15.20
N GLU A 159 -2.13 -16.54 -15.62
CA GLU A 159 -2.57 -15.25 -15.12
C GLU A 159 -2.74 -15.26 -13.58
N GLY A 160 -3.28 -16.35 -13.03
CA GLY A 160 -3.44 -16.53 -11.60
C GLY A 160 -2.12 -16.61 -10.86
N GLU A 161 -1.14 -17.34 -11.38
CA GLU A 161 0.21 -17.45 -10.83
C GLU A 161 0.96 -16.11 -10.90
N MET A 162 0.84 -15.38 -12.02
CA MET A 162 1.42 -14.04 -12.18
C MET A 162 0.85 -13.06 -11.17
N ALA A 163 -0.45 -13.09 -10.92
CA ALA A 163 -1.10 -12.27 -9.90
C ALA A 163 -0.62 -12.66 -8.49
N ALA A 164 -0.50 -13.95 -8.21
CA ALA A 164 0.00 -14.49 -6.94
C ALA A 164 1.45 -14.09 -6.66
N ALA A 165 2.33 -14.16 -7.67
CA ALA A 165 3.71 -13.68 -7.58
C ALA A 165 3.78 -12.18 -7.27
N GLY A 166 2.89 -11.41 -7.89
CA GLY A 166 2.72 -9.98 -7.58
C GLY A 166 2.34 -9.73 -6.13
N TRP A 167 1.36 -10.49 -5.63
CA TRP A 167 0.94 -10.42 -4.23
C TRP A 167 2.10 -10.78 -3.28
N ALA A 168 2.80 -11.88 -3.52
CA ALA A 168 3.94 -12.32 -2.70
C ALA A 168 5.06 -11.26 -2.66
N CYS A 169 5.43 -10.68 -3.80
CA CYS A 169 6.45 -9.66 -3.91
C CYS A 169 6.14 -8.44 -3.02
N GLU A 170 4.96 -7.87 -3.18
CA GLU A 170 4.58 -6.67 -2.41
C GLU A 170 4.32 -7.02 -0.94
N MET A 171 3.70 -8.18 -0.64
CA MET A 171 3.42 -8.58 0.73
C MET A 171 4.69 -8.83 1.55
N CYS A 172 5.72 -9.47 0.97
CA CYS A 172 7.01 -9.62 1.61
C CYS A 172 7.64 -8.26 1.92
N ALA A 173 7.55 -7.29 1.00
CA ALA A 173 8.06 -5.94 1.22
C ALA A 173 7.34 -5.24 2.38
N LEU A 174 6.00 -5.34 2.44
CA LEU A 174 5.22 -4.78 3.54
C LEU A 174 5.51 -5.47 4.88
N ALA A 175 5.69 -6.80 4.87
CA ALA A 175 6.01 -7.57 6.07
C ALA A 175 7.36 -7.15 6.66
N ASP A 176 8.38 -6.92 5.81
CA ASP A 176 9.69 -6.45 6.27
C ASP A 176 9.60 -5.07 6.94
N ILE A 177 8.79 -4.15 6.39
CA ILE A 177 8.56 -2.84 7.01
C ILE A 177 7.93 -3.02 8.40
N ALA A 178 6.90 -3.86 8.51
CA ALA A 178 6.19 -4.07 9.77
C ALA A 178 7.05 -4.78 10.83
N ILE A 179 7.89 -5.74 10.43
CA ILE A 179 8.81 -6.43 11.34
C ILE A 179 9.86 -5.45 11.89
N ARG A 180 10.36 -4.56 11.03
CA ARG A 180 11.38 -3.59 11.44
C ARG A 180 10.83 -2.44 12.29
N PHE A 181 9.57 -2.04 12.04
CA PHE A 181 8.94 -0.89 12.67
C PHE A 181 7.54 -1.22 13.21
N PRO A 182 7.41 -2.18 14.14
CA PRO A 182 6.10 -2.66 14.60
C PRO A 182 5.24 -1.55 15.21
N ASP A 183 5.82 -0.65 16.00
CA ASP A 183 5.10 0.44 16.68
C ASP A 183 4.73 1.62 15.76
N ARG A 184 5.33 1.67 14.57
CA ARG A 184 5.14 2.74 13.59
C ARG A 184 4.34 2.32 12.37
N THR A 185 3.86 1.07 12.34
CA THR A 185 3.09 0.52 11.23
C THR A 185 1.70 0.08 11.65
N LEU A 186 0.73 0.34 10.79
CA LEU A 186 -0.65 -0.12 10.97
C LEU A 186 -1.07 -0.94 9.75
N TRP A 187 -1.44 -2.20 9.96
CA TRP A 187 -2.07 -3.01 8.94
C TRP A 187 -3.53 -2.60 8.73
N LEU A 188 -3.93 -2.44 7.48
CA LEU A 188 -5.29 -2.10 7.08
C LEU A 188 -5.76 -3.02 5.95
N ASP A 189 -6.74 -3.85 6.25
CA ASP A 189 -7.44 -4.64 5.23
C ASP A 189 -8.50 -3.76 4.54
N PHE A 190 -8.47 -3.72 3.21
CA PHE A 190 -9.32 -2.84 2.42
C PHE A 190 -10.81 -3.22 2.49
N ASP A 191 -11.11 -4.51 2.47
CA ASP A 191 -12.50 -4.97 2.50
C ASP A 191 -13.14 -4.68 3.86
N ARG A 192 -12.33 -4.73 4.93
CA ARG A 192 -12.73 -4.32 6.28
C ARG A 192 -12.92 -2.81 6.40
N LEU A 193 -12.05 -2.02 5.76
CA LEU A 193 -12.24 -0.57 5.70
C LEU A 193 -13.55 -0.21 5.00
N LEU A 194 -13.89 -0.86 3.89
CA LEU A 194 -15.15 -0.62 3.20
C LEU A 194 -16.37 -1.06 4.01
N ALA A 195 -16.28 -2.15 4.76
CA ALA A 195 -17.37 -2.65 5.60
C ALA A 195 -17.70 -1.75 6.79
N ASP A 196 -16.73 -0.98 7.29
CA ASP A 196 -16.93 -0.01 8.39
C ASP A 196 -15.94 1.15 8.24
N ALA A 197 -16.23 2.05 7.30
CA ALA A 197 -15.36 3.17 7.00
C ALA A 197 -15.16 4.14 8.17
N PRO A 198 -16.18 4.48 9.00
CA PRO A 198 -15.98 5.33 10.16
C PRO A 198 -14.97 4.75 11.16
N PHE A 199 -15.11 3.47 11.51
CA PHE A 199 -14.20 2.80 12.44
C PHE A 199 -12.79 2.67 11.84
N GLY A 200 -12.69 2.21 10.58
CA GLY A 200 -11.41 2.06 9.89
C GLY A 200 -10.65 3.37 9.76
N LEU A 201 -11.33 4.45 9.38
CA LEU A 201 -10.72 5.78 9.29
C LEU A 201 -10.30 6.33 10.65
N LEU A 202 -11.09 6.13 11.70
CA LEU A 202 -10.71 6.56 13.04
C LEU A 202 -9.44 5.86 13.52
N LYS A 203 -9.34 4.55 13.29
CA LYS A 203 -8.14 3.76 13.62
C LYS A 203 -6.91 4.27 12.87
N VAL A 204 -7.05 4.50 11.56
CA VAL A 204 -5.97 5.05 10.71
C VAL A 204 -5.59 6.46 11.15
N ALA A 205 -6.55 7.34 11.35
CA ALA A 205 -6.30 8.73 11.74
C ALA A 205 -5.58 8.80 13.09
N ARG A 206 -6.02 8.05 14.09
CA ARG A 206 -5.38 7.97 15.41
C ARG A 206 -3.99 7.35 15.38
N HIS A 207 -3.74 6.41 14.45
CA HIS A 207 -2.39 5.90 14.25
C HIS A 207 -1.46 6.99 13.75
N LEU A 208 -1.91 7.83 12.81
CA LEU A 208 -1.11 8.96 12.30
C LEU A 208 -0.94 10.04 13.37
N ASP A 209 -2.01 10.42 14.06
CA ASP A 209 -2.03 11.44 15.08
C ASP A 209 -3.13 11.13 16.12
N PRO A 210 -2.77 10.85 17.40
CA PRO A 210 -3.75 10.54 18.45
C PRO A 210 -4.81 11.64 18.68
N GLY A 211 -4.54 12.87 18.25
CA GLY A 211 -5.47 14.00 18.35
C GLY A 211 -6.64 13.97 17.37
N PHE A 212 -6.75 12.95 16.51
CA PHE A 212 -7.94 12.76 15.67
C PHE A 212 -9.08 12.09 16.44
N GLY A 213 -10.31 12.60 16.22
CA GLY A 213 -11.54 12.09 16.82
C GLY A 213 -12.64 11.81 15.80
N ALA A 214 -13.81 11.42 16.29
CA ALA A 214 -14.97 11.11 15.44
C ALA A 214 -15.43 12.30 14.57
N GLY A 215 -15.33 13.52 15.08
CA GLY A 215 -15.64 14.74 14.31
C GLY A 215 -14.73 14.94 13.10
N ASP A 216 -13.43 14.62 13.25
CA ASP A 216 -12.47 14.67 12.13
C ASP A 216 -12.78 13.61 11.07
N VAL A 217 -13.20 12.41 11.51
CA VAL A 217 -13.63 11.33 10.60
C VAL A 217 -14.89 11.73 9.83
N ALA A 218 -15.85 12.41 10.47
CA ALA A 218 -17.02 12.93 9.78
C ALA A 218 -16.65 13.91 8.66
N ILE A 219 -15.64 14.77 8.88
CA ILE A 219 -15.10 15.65 7.83
C ILE A 219 -14.47 14.82 6.69
N MET A 220 -13.69 13.78 7.01
CA MET A 220 -13.07 12.91 6.00
C MET A 220 -14.12 12.18 5.14
N LEU A 221 -15.25 11.81 5.72
CA LEU A 221 -16.37 11.11 5.06
C LEU A 221 -17.38 12.04 4.37
N SER A 222 -17.30 13.36 4.56
CA SER A 222 -18.32 14.30 4.07
C SER A 222 -18.35 14.46 2.53
N GLY A 223 -17.42 13.83 1.79
CA GLY A 223 -17.35 13.92 0.34
C GLY A 223 -17.87 12.70 -0.40
N PRO A 224 -17.98 12.81 -1.72
CA PRO A 224 -18.50 11.74 -2.57
C PRO A 224 -17.53 10.56 -2.76
N GLU A 225 -16.29 10.67 -2.28
CA GLU A 225 -15.21 9.75 -2.60
C GLU A 225 -15.50 8.31 -2.19
N ILE A 226 -16.24 8.11 -1.10
CA ILE A 226 -16.56 6.77 -0.59
C ILE A 226 -17.57 6.02 -1.46
N GLY A 227 -18.37 6.75 -2.22
CA GLY A 227 -19.35 6.19 -3.17
C GLY A 227 -18.88 6.17 -4.61
N GLN A 228 -17.59 6.46 -4.87
CA GLN A 228 -17.06 6.58 -6.22
C GLN A 228 -15.81 5.72 -6.45
N TYR A 229 -15.69 5.15 -7.65
CA TYR A 229 -14.47 4.44 -8.02
C TYR A 229 -13.30 5.40 -8.16
N SER A 230 -12.27 5.23 -7.35
CA SER A 230 -11.18 6.22 -7.22
C SER A 230 -10.39 6.52 -8.50
N LYS A 231 -10.38 5.57 -9.47
CA LYS A 231 -9.70 5.73 -10.78
C LYS A 231 -10.66 6.19 -11.89
N ALA A 232 -11.98 6.09 -11.67
CA ALA A 232 -13.03 6.52 -12.58
C ALA A 232 -14.21 7.05 -11.74
N PRO A 233 -14.11 8.31 -11.27
CA PRO A 233 -15.07 8.89 -10.32
C PRO A 233 -16.52 8.96 -10.82
N GLU A 234 -16.71 8.87 -12.13
CA GLU A 234 -18.04 8.78 -12.78
C GLU A 234 -18.74 7.44 -12.52
N LYS A 235 -18.02 6.43 -12.04
CA LYS A 235 -18.58 5.11 -11.70
C LYS A 235 -18.86 5.04 -10.20
N ALA A 236 -20.09 4.63 -9.87
CA ALA A 236 -20.44 4.30 -8.49
C ALA A 236 -19.59 3.11 -8.01
N PHE A 237 -19.15 3.18 -6.75
CA PHE A 237 -18.37 2.12 -6.13
C PHE A 237 -18.63 2.12 -4.64
N ASP A 238 -19.07 0.98 -4.14
CA ASP A 238 -19.29 0.74 -2.72
C ASP A 238 -18.87 -0.71 -2.35
N ALA A 239 -19.07 -1.08 -1.10
CA ALA A 239 -18.75 -2.43 -0.62
C ALA A 239 -19.58 -3.52 -1.31
N VAL A 240 -20.84 -3.23 -1.67
CA VAL A 240 -21.74 -4.18 -2.34
C VAL A 240 -21.24 -4.42 -3.77
N HIS A 241 -21.06 -3.36 -4.54
CA HIS A 241 -20.56 -3.46 -5.91
C HIS A 241 -19.18 -4.16 -5.97
N ARG A 242 -18.27 -3.84 -5.02
CA ARG A 242 -17.01 -4.56 -4.92
C ARG A 242 -17.20 -6.04 -4.68
N HIS A 243 -18.11 -6.42 -3.78
CA HIS A 243 -18.40 -7.82 -3.49
C HIS A 243 -18.95 -8.56 -4.73
N GLU A 244 -19.84 -7.94 -5.48
CA GLU A 244 -20.40 -8.47 -6.72
C GLU A 244 -19.30 -8.69 -7.77
N VAL A 245 -18.46 -7.68 -8.04
CA VAL A 245 -17.35 -7.77 -9.00
C VAL A 245 -16.37 -8.89 -8.62
N ILE A 246 -16.02 -9.00 -7.34
CA ILE A 246 -15.12 -10.05 -6.86
C ILE A 246 -15.80 -11.42 -6.94
N GLY A 247 -17.09 -11.54 -6.57
CA GLY A 247 -17.86 -12.77 -6.69
C GLY A 247 -17.95 -13.27 -8.13
N GLU A 248 -18.23 -12.38 -9.08
CA GLU A 248 -18.26 -12.69 -10.51
C GLU A 248 -16.88 -13.14 -11.01
N ALA A 249 -15.81 -12.47 -10.61
CA ALA A 249 -14.45 -12.84 -10.97
C ALA A 249 -14.06 -14.21 -10.39
N MET A 250 -14.45 -14.51 -9.15
CA MET A 250 -14.24 -15.83 -8.53
C MET A 250 -14.98 -16.94 -9.30
N HIS A 251 -16.19 -16.67 -9.78
CA HIS A 251 -16.94 -17.63 -10.58
C HIS A 251 -16.29 -17.82 -11.96
N ARG A 252 -15.96 -16.71 -12.65
CA ARG A 252 -15.44 -16.75 -14.04
C ARG A 252 -14.01 -17.28 -14.11
N HIS A 253 -13.15 -16.93 -13.13
CA HIS A 253 -11.73 -17.23 -13.14
C HIS A 253 -11.30 -18.20 -12.02
N GLY A 254 -12.23 -19.01 -11.50
CA GLY A 254 -12.00 -19.89 -10.35
C GLY A 254 -10.77 -20.78 -10.50
N GLN A 255 -10.54 -21.38 -11.68
CA GLN A 255 -9.37 -22.24 -11.94
C GLN A 255 -8.05 -21.45 -11.86
N GLU A 256 -8.00 -20.25 -12.43
CA GLU A 256 -6.81 -19.40 -12.36
C GLU A 256 -6.52 -18.92 -10.93
N ILE A 257 -7.57 -18.61 -10.18
CA ILE A 257 -7.42 -18.25 -8.75
C ILE A 257 -6.83 -19.43 -7.97
N GLN A 258 -7.34 -20.65 -8.20
CA GLN A 258 -6.79 -21.84 -7.54
C GLN A 258 -5.34 -22.13 -7.93
N ARG A 259 -4.96 -21.95 -9.20
CA ARG A 259 -3.56 -22.05 -9.64
C ARG A 259 -2.67 -21.05 -8.92
N GLY A 260 -3.11 -19.80 -8.81
CA GLY A 260 -2.39 -18.76 -8.08
C GLY A 260 -2.22 -19.07 -6.59
N LEU A 261 -3.27 -19.59 -5.93
CA LEU A 261 -3.19 -20.00 -4.53
C LEU A 261 -2.26 -21.21 -4.33
N ALA A 262 -2.31 -22.19 -5.23
CA ALA A 262 -1.40 -23.33 -5.22
C ALA A 262 0.05 -22.90 -5.43
N TRP A 263 0.30 -21.94 -6.32
CA TRP A 263 1.62 -21.33 -6.50
C TRP A 263 2.12 -20.68 -5.20
N LEU A 264 1.26 -19.89 -4.52
CA LEU A 264 1.61 -19.26 -3.22
C LEU A 264 1.94 -20.28 -2.15
N ASP A 265 1.18 -21.37 -2.05
CA ASP A 265 1.44 -22.45 -1.10
C ASP A 265 2.79 -23.13 -1.37
N ALA A 266 3.06 -23.46 -2.62
CA ALA A 266 4.34 -24.04 -3.04
C ALA A 266 5.52 -23.08 -2.79
N ALA A 267 5.35 -21.80 -3.15
CA ALA A 267 6.34 -20.75 -2.90
C ALA A 267 6.58 -20.55 -1.39
N GLY A 268 5.54 -20.59 -0.57
CA GLY A 268 5.65 -20.49 0.88
C GLY A 268 6.37 -21.68 1.52
N LYS A 269 6.21 -22.88 0.97
CA LYS A 269 6.96 -24.09 1.41
C LYS A 269 8.43 -23.99 1.07
N ALA A 270 8.77 -23.43 -0.10
CA ALA A 270 10.16 -23.26 -0.53
C ALA A 270 10.85 -22.07 0.18
N HIS A 271 10.10 -20.98 0.43
CA HIS A 271 10.65 -19.72 0.93
C HIS A 271 9.91 -19.27 2.21
N PRO A 272 10.47 -19.46 3.40
CA PRO A 272 9.81 -19.13 4.68
C PRO A 272 9.34 -17.67 4.80
N ALA A 273 9.99 -16.74 4.11
CA ALA A 273 9.57 -15.34 4.09
C ALA A 273 8.20 -15.15 3.43
N ILE A 274 7.87 -15.90 2.38
CA ILE A 274 6.56 -15.88 1.71
C ILE A 274 5.49 -16.49 2.64
N ALA A 275 5.80 -17.60 3.31
CA ALA A 275 4.88 -18.19 4.30
C ALA A 275 4.58 -17.20 5.43
N ARG A 276 5.60 -16.53 5.97
CA ARG A 276 5.45 -15.51 7.01
C ARG A 276 4.59 -14.34 6.52
N ALA A 277 4.83 -13.84 5.31
CA ALA A 277 4.04 -12.77 4.71
C ALA A 277 2.56 -13.16 4.59
N SER A 278 2.26 -14.41 4.21
CA SER A 278 0.90 -14.95 4.16
C SER A 278 0.24 -15.01 5.54
N GLN A 279 0.98 -15.43 6.58
CA GLN A 279 0.50 -15.44 7.98
C GLN A 279 0.19 -14.02 8.49
N VAL A 280 1.05 -13.05 8.19
CA VAL A 280 0.85 -11.64 8.56
C VAL A 280 -0.38 -11.07 7.87
N ALA A 281 -0.59 -11.34 6.59
CA ALA A 281 -1.80 -10.89 5.88
C ALA A 281 -3.08 -11.47 6.51
N ALA A 282 -3.08 -12.75 6.87
CA ALA A 282 -4.20 -13.39 7.54
C ALA A 282 -4.44 -12.81 8.95
N ALA A 283 -3.38 -12.48 9.69
CA ALA A 283 -3.48 -11.84 11.01
C ALA A 283 -4.03 -10.42 10.93
N ALA A 284 -3.62 -9.62 9.93
CA ALA A 284 -4.13 -8.27 9.71
C ALA A 284 -5.66 -8.22 9.55
N GLY A 285 -6.22 -9.16 8.79
CA GLY A 285 -7.67 -9.29 8.64
C GLY A 285 -8.39 -9.63 9.96
N ARG A 286 -7.79 -10.50 10.81
CA ARG A 286 -8.37 -10.87 12.12
C ARG A 286 -8.31 -9.74 13.14
N ALA A 287 -7.17 -9.04 13.24
CA ALA A 287 -6.96 -7.97 14.21
C ALA A 287 -8.00 -6.84 14.06
N PHE A 288 -8.33 -6.47 12.84
CA PHE A 288 -9.37 -5.47 12.59
C PHE A 288 -10.76 -5.89 13.13
N SER A 289 -11.07 -7.18 13.08
CA SER A 289 -12.36 -7.72 13.57
C SER A 289 -12.45 -7.73 15.09
N LEU A 290 -11.36 -8.04 15.79
CA LEU A 290 -11.29 -8.06 17.26
C LEU A 290 -11.40 -6.65 17.84
N ASP A 291 -10.69 -5.68 17.28
CA ASP A 291 -10.73 -4.28 17.71
C ASP A 291 -12.15 -3.68 17.60
N ARG A 292 -12.90 -4.10 16.57
CA ARG A 292 -14.29 -3.67 16.37
C ARG A 292 -15.23 -4.19 17.46
N GLN A 293 -15.02 -5.41 17.94
CA GLN A 293 -15.81 -5.98 19.04
C GLN A 293 -15.51 -5.30 20.36
N ALA A 294 -14.24 -5.01 20.64
CA ALA A 294 -13.81 -4.32 21.86
C ALA A 294 -14.28 -2.85 21.93
N GLY A 295 -14.45 -2.17 20.80
CA GLY A 295 -14.90 -0.77 20.73
C GLY A 295 -16.43 -0.58 20.82
N ARG A 296 -17.20 -1.66 20.90
CA ARG A 296 -18.68 -1.65 21.01
C ARG A 296 -19.18 -1.99 22.43
N GLY A 297 -18.28 -2.31 23.35
CA GLY A 297 -18.55 -2.48 24.79
C GLY A 297 -18.16 -1.22 25.55
#